data_15c66ee835e6d8f97e49cf04432ffa01
#
_entry.id   15c66ee835e6d8f97e49cf04432ffa01
#
_cell.length_a   1.000
_cell.length_b   1.000
_cell.length_c   1.000
_cell.angle_alpha   90.00
_cell.angle_beta   90.00
_cell.angle_gamma   90.00
#
_symmetry.space_group_name_H-M   'P 1'
#
loop_
_entity.id
_entity.type
_entity.pdbx_description
1 polymer ?
#
loop_
_entity_poly.entity_id
_entity_poly.type
_entity_poly.pdbx_seq_one_letter_code
_entity_poly.pdbx_strand_id
1 'polypeptide(L)'
;HAGQIRAAAEIRSILDDSEIAPLPKKQVQDPYSFRCVPQVHGASYDALAYCFSVWEVELNSVTDNPSVFEEESTVLSGGNFHGQPLALTLDYAAMAVAEFANISERRTYLLVGGQRGLPAYLAEKSGTDSGMMIAQYAAAALVSQNKQLCTPASVDSIVSSNGQEDHVSMGANAATKLLRVIENTLNALAIEWLTACKAMQVRSSKTGTELQKRFADFVQSHDLNHRTRPMQDLIKDSYNYCWER
;
A
#
# COMPACT_ATOMS: atom_id res chain seq x y z
N HIS A 1 19.93 -4.93 -4.47
CA HIS A 1 18.93 -3.86 -4.49
C HIS A 1 18.80 -3.23 -3.10
N ALA A 2 18.88 -1.90 -3.03
CA ALA A 2 18.87 -1.16 -1.77
C ALA A 2 17.55 -1.37 -1.00
N GLY A 3 16.42 -1.30 -1.68
CA GLY A 3 15.11 -1.53 -1.09
C GLY A 3 14.94 -2.93 -0.52
N GLN A 4 15.50 -3.96 -1.13
CA GLN A 4 15.47 -5.33 -0.59
C GLN A 4 16.26 -5.45 0.72
N ILE A 5 17.44 -4.82 0.78
CA ILE A 5 18.25 -4.80 2.00
C ILE A 5 17.50 -4.09 3.12
N ARG A 6 16.90 -2.93 2.81
CA ARG A 6 16.08 -2.15 3.73
C ARG A 6 14.89 -2.96 4.25
N ALA A 7 14.06 -3.51 3.38
CA ALA A 7 12.89 -4.28 3.76
C ALA A 7 13.25 -5.51 4.62
N ALA A 8 14.34 -6.21 4.27
CA ALA A 8 14.82 -7.35 5.06
C ALA A 8 15.29 -6.94 6.45
N ALA A 9 15.97 -5.79 6.57
CA ALA A 9 16.45 -5.27 7.84
C ALA A 9 15.27 -4.86 8.76
N GLU A 10 14.29 -4.16 8.21
CA GLU A 10 13.08 -3.75 8.95
C GLU A 10 12.30 -4.96 9.49
N ILE A 11 12.08 -6.00 8.66
CA ILE A 11 11.39 -7.22 9.12
C ILE A 11 12.20 -7.94 10.19
N ARG A 12 13.51 -8.05 10.02
CA ARG A 12 14.37 -8.68 11.01
C ARG A 12 14.30 -7.97 12.36
N SER A 13 14.34 -6.63 12.36
CA SER A 13 14.21 -5.83 13.57
C SER A 13 12.88 -6.05 14.29
N ILE A 14 11.77 -6.18 13.53
CA ILE A 14 10.43 -6.43 14.10
C ILE A 14 10.32 -7.83 14.72
N LEU A 15 11.06 -8.81 14.20
CA LEU A 15 10.98 -10.22 14.59
C LEU A 15 12.08 -10.67 15.55
N ASP A 16 13.03 -9.80 15.90
CA ASP A 16 14.28 -10.17 16.60
C ASP A 16 14.02 -10.88 17.94
N ASP A 17 13.04 -10.43 18.73
CA ASP A 17 12.64 -10.98 20.01
C ASP A 17 11.32 -11.78 19.98
N SER A 18 10.91 -12.24 18.80
CA SER A 18 9.65 -12.97 18.61
C SER A 18 9.76 -14.42 19.09
N GLU A 19 8.84 -14.85 19.94
CA GLU A 19 8.71 -16.25 20.35
C GLU A 19 8.21 -17.16 19.19
N ILE A 20 7.53 -16.57 18.19
CA ILE A 20 6.93 -17.31 17.06
C ILE A 20 7.96 -17.53 15.95
N ALA A 21 8.83 -16.57 15.67
CA ALA A 21 9.73 -16.61 14.53
C ALA A 21 10.66 -17.83 14.52
N PRO A 22 11.23 -18.29 15.65
CA PRO A 22 12.11 -19.44 15.70
C PRO A 22 11.38 -20.80 15.77
N LEU A 23 10.04 -20.81 15.87
CA LEU A 23 9.31 -22.07 16.02
C LEU A 23 9.45 -22.97 14.78
N PRO A 24 9.56 -24.30 14.96
CA PRO A 24 9.60 -25.25 13.86
C PRO A 24 8.37 -25.15 12.97
N LYS A 25 8.57 -25.12 11.69
CA LYS A 25 7.50 -25.08 10.68
C LYS A 25 7.17 -26.50 10.19
N LYS A 26 5.89 -26.79 10.01
CA LYS A 26 5.43 -28.04 9.39
C LYS A 26 5.64 -28.03 7.86
N GLN A 27 5.60 -26.85 7.25
CA GLN A 27 5.77 -26.66 5.82
C GLN A 27 7.26 -26.46 5.48
N VAL A 28 7.70 -27.01 4.36
CA VAL A 28 9.07 -26.83 3.86
C VAL A 28 9.37 -25.36 3.53
N GLN A 29 8.37 -24.66 2.98
CA GLN A 29 8.50 -23.25 2.58
C GLN A 29 7.26 -22.45 2.96
N ASP A 30 7.44 -21.15 3.23
CA ASP A 30 6.34 -20.21 3.33
C ASP A 30 5.89 -19.76 1.93
N PRO A 31 4.62 -19.37 1.76
CA PRO A 31 4.15 -18.71 0.53
C PRO A 31 4.97 -17.47 0.21
N TYR A 32 4.99 -17.06 -1.06
CA TYR A 32 5.73 -15.87 -1.52
C TYR A 32 5.30 -14.58 -0.82
N SER A 33 4.03 -14.47 -0.43
CA SER A 33 3.54 -13.31 0.32
C SER A 33 4.21 -13.10 1.68
N PHE A 34 4.91 -14.11 2.20
CA PHE A 34 5.76 -14.00 3.38
C PHE A 34 7.25 -14.01 3.02
N ARG A 35 7.74 -15.03 2.32
CA ARG A 35 9.19 -15.18 2.08
C ARG A 35 9.76 -14.26 1.03
N CYS A 36 8.93 -13.67 0.14
CA CYS A 36 9.36 -12.73 -0.89
C CYS A 36 9.05 -11.26 -0.52
N VAL A 37 8.69 -10.96 0.73
CA VAL A 37 8.44 -9.59 1.18
C VAL A 37 9.63 -8.66 0.87
N PRO A 38 10.90 -9.02 1.14
CA PRO A 38 12.02 -8.14 0.81
C PRO A 38 12.10 -7.80 -0.68
N GLN A 39 11.81 -8.76 -1.57
CA GLN A 39 11.85 -8.57 -3.03
C GLN A 39 10.71 -7.67 -3.50
N VAL A 40 9.50 -7.90 -3.03
CA VAL A 40 8.31 -7.15 -3.45
C VAL A 40 8.30 -5.74 -2.86
N HIS A 41 8.41 -5.62 -1.54
CA HIS A 41 8.44 -4.30 -0.88
C HIS A 41 9.68 -3.51 -1.28
N GLY A 42 10.84 -4.19 -1.42
CA GLY A 42 12.07 -3.54 -1.83
C GLY A 42 12.02 -2.96 -3.23
N ALA A 43 11.38 -3.65 -4.18
CA ALA A 43 11.17 -3.11 -5.52
C ALA A 43 10.30 -1.85 -5.50
N SER A 44 9.23 -1.85 -4.71
CA SER A 44 8.37 -0.68 -4.52
C SER A 44 9.11 0.48 -3.84
N TYR A 45 9.96 0.21 -2.84
CA TYR A 45 10.80 1.25 -2.20
C TYR A 45 11.75 1.90 -3.19
N ASP A 46 12.46 1.12 -4.01
CA ASP A 46 13.39 1.63 -5.01
C ASP A 46 12.65 2.46 -6.09
N ALA A 47 11.48 1.99 -6.53
CA ALA A 47 10.64 2.71 -7.49
C ALA A 47 10.13 4.05 -6.93
N LEU A 48 9.63 4.06 -5.70
CA LEU A 48 9.17 5.29 -5.05
C LEU A 48 10.32 6.27 -4.79
N ALA A 49 11.51 5.78 -4.41
CA ALA A 49 12.68 6.64 -4.25
C ALA A 49 13.03 7.38 -5.54
N TYR A 50 12.96 6.69 -6.69
CA TYR A 50 13.12 7.34 -7.99
C TYR A 50 12.02 8.39 -8.25
N CYS A 51 10.75 8.06 -8.01
CA CYS A 51 9.66 9.02 -8.19
C CYS A 51 9.87 10.28 -7.33
N PHE A 52 10.22 10.12 -6.07
CA PHE A 52 10.51 11.24 -5.17
C PHE A 52 11.67 12.11 -5.65
N SER A 53 12.73 11.54 -6.21
CA SER A 53 13.85 12.31 -6.75
C SER A 53 13.43 13.19 -7.93
N VAL A 54 12.51 12.71 -8.79
CA VAL A 54 11.96 13.52 -9.88
C VAL A 54 11.06 14.62 -9.35
N TRP A 55 10.18 14.31 -8.39
CA TRP A 55 9.29 15.31 -7.81
C TRP A 55 10.04 16.41 -7.05
N GLU A 56 11.14 16.07 -6.40
CA GLU A 56 11.99 17.05 -5.74
C GLU A 56 12.60 18.04 -6.75
N VAL A 57 13.03 17.56 -7.92
CA VAL A 57 13.50 18.43 -9.00
C VAL A 57 12.39 19.32 -9.51
N GLU A 58 11.21 18.78 -9.80
CA GLU A 58 10.06 19.56 -10.30
C GLU A 58 9.59 20.62 -9.30
N LEU A 59 9.55 20.29 -8.01
CA LEU A 59 9.20 21.25 -6.94
C LEU A 59 10.14 22.45 -6.85
N ASN A 60 11.39 22.31 -7.31
CA ASN A 60 12.40 23.35 -7.28
C ASN A 60 12.68 23.95 -8.68
N SER A 61 11.90 23.58 -9.68
CA SER A 61 12.06 24.04 -11.05
C SER A 61 11.13 25.19 -11.39
N VAL A 62 11.58 26.04 -12.31
CA VAL A 62 10.71 27.06 -12.93
C VAL A 62 9.95 26.40 -14.07
N THR A 63 8.65 26.20 -13.89
CA THR A 63 7.79 25.41 -14.79
C THR A 63 6.68 26.25 -15.43
N ASP A 64 6.95 27.52 -15.73
CA ASP A 64 5.98 28.42 -16.36
C ASP A 64 6.36 28.80 -17.79
N ASN A 65 5.47 29.47 -18.49
CA ASN A 65 5.66 30.04 -19.82
C ASN A 65 4.90 31.37 -19.94
N PRO A 66 5.60 32.47 -20.28
CA PRO A 66 7.05 32.53 -20.59
C PRO A 66 7.92 32.53 -19.32
N SER A 67 9.15 32.03 -19.45
CA SER A 67 10.16 32.15 -18.41
C SER A 67 10.85 33.51 -18.47
N VAL A 68 11.01 34.18 -17.33
CA VAL A 68 11.63 35.50 -17.21
C VAL A 68 13.03 35.37 -16.60
N PHE A 69 14.03 35.89 -17.29
CA PHE A 69 15.43 35.94 -16.87
C PHE A 69 15.82 37.36 -16.61
N GLU A 70 15.79 37.78 -15.35
CA GLU A 70 16.01 39.20 -14.96
C GLU A 70 17.44 39.65 -15.22
N GLU A 71 18.43 38.82 -14.93
CA GLU A 71 19.86 39.14 -15.11
C GLU A 71 20.20 39.38 -16.57
N GLU A 72 19.64 38.63 -17.49
CA GLU A 72 19.83 38.78 -18.93
C GLU A 72 18.82 39.72 -19.58
N SER A 73 17.89 40.29 -18.80
CA SER A 73 16.79 41.14 -19.30
C SER A 73 16.03 40.46 -20.47
N THR A 74 15.80 39.18 -20.37
CA THR A 74 15.23 38.37 -21.44
C THR A 74 13.98 37.63 -20.99
N VAL A 75 13.02 37.49 -21.90
CA VAL A 75 11.81 36.71 -21.75
C VAL A 75 11.77 35.64 -22.85
N LEU A 76 11.70 34.38 -22.47
CA LEU A 76 11.70 33.25 -23.40
C LEU A 76 10.43 32.43 -23.30
N SER A 77 9.80 32.19 -24.44
CA SER A 77 8.75 31.17 -24.54
C SER A 77 9.40 29.79 -24.72
N GLY A 78 9.13 28.87 -23.80
CA GLY A 78 9.72 27.54 -23.77
C GLY A 78 8.69 26.46 -23.48
N GLY A 79 9.14 25.25 -23.22
CA GLY A 79 8.30 24.07 -22.96
C GLY A 79 8.45 23.47 -21.56
N ASN A 80 9.13 24.14 -20.64
CA ASN A 80 9.41 23.58 -19.31
C ASN A 80 8.17 23.45 -18.40
N PHE A 81 7.03 23.96 -18.85
CA PHE A 81 5.71 23.74 -18.22
C PHE A 81 5.14 22.36 -18.50
N HIS A 82 5.70 21.59 -19.45
CA HIS A 82 5.13 20.30 -19.85
C HIS A 82 5.30 19.26 -18.75
N GLY A 83 4.18 18.85 -18.13
CA GLY A 83 4.17 17.97 -16.96
C GLY A 83 4.43 16.48 -17.24
N GLN A 84 5.06 16.09 -18.34
CA GLN A 84 5.35 14.69 -18.66
C GLN A 84 6.26 13.98 -17.65
N PRO A 85 7.28 14.63 -17.05
CA PRO A 85 8.06 14.00 -15.98
C PRO A 85 7.20 13.60 -14.78
N LEU A 86 6.23 14.44 -14.41
CA LEU A 86 5.26 14.14 -13.36
C LEU A 86 4.29 13.04 -13.77
N ALA A 87 3.73 13.10 -14.98
CA ALA A 87 2.77 12.11 -15.46
C ALA A 87 3.33 10.68 -15.41
N LEU A 88 4.55 10.49 -15.93
CA LEU A 88 5.23 9.18 -15.94
C LEU A 88 5.51 8.69 -14.52
N THR A 89 6.03 9.53 -13.65
CA THR A 89 6.39 9.12 -12.29
C THR A 89 5.18 8.92 -11.39
N LEU A 90 4.08 9.63 -11.61
CA LEU A 90 2.82 9.39 -10.90
C LEU A 90 2.20 8.03 -11.26
N ASP A 91 2.19 7.66 -12.54
CA ASP A 91 1.74 6.32 -12.95
C ASP A 91 2.69 5.23 -12.43
N TYR A 92 3.99 5.45 -12.45
CA TYR A 92 4.98 4.50 -11.92
C TYR A 92 4.82 4.33 -10.40
N ALA A 93 4.59 5.44 -9.68
CA ALA A 93 4.29 5.39 -8.24
C ALA A 93 2.98 4.64 -7.95
N ALA A 94 1.94 4.81 -8.79
CA ALA A 94 0.69 4.07 -8.63
C ALA A 94 0.92 2.55 -8.72
N MET A 95 1.72 2.07 -9.68
CA MET A 95 2.09 0.66 -9.78
C MET A 95 2.87 0.18 -8.55
N ALA A 96 3.86 0.96 -8.08
CA ALA A 96 4.67 0.62 -6.92
C ALA A 96 3.85 0.54 -5.63
N VAL A 97 2.91 1.48 -5.43
CA VAL A 97 2.01 1.50 -4.25
C VAL A 97 1.00 0.36 -4.30
N ALA A 98 0.46 0.03 -5.48
CA ALA A 98 -0.51 -1.06 -5.64
C ALA A 98 0.07 -2.42 -5.21
N GLU A 99 1.37 -2.66 -5.38
CA GLU A 99 2.02 -3.91 -4.97
C GLU A 99 2.01 -4.13 -3.45
N PHE A 100 2.04 -3.07 -2.65
CA PHE A 100 1.84 -3.22 -1.20
C PHE A 100 0.45 -3.80 -0.87
N ALA A 101 -0.58 -3.34 -1.57
CA ALA A 101 -1.94 -3.88 -1.41
C ALA A 101 -2.05 -5.32 -1.95
N ASN A 102 -1.44 -5.61 -3.11
CA ASN A 102 -1.46 -6.94 -3.72
C ASN A 102 -0.93 -8.01 -2.77
N ILE A 103 0.26 -7.81 -2.24
CA ILE A 103 0.91 -8.78 -1.35
C ILE A 103 0.21 -8.85 0.02
N SER A 104 -0.33 -7.73 0.51
CA SER A 104 -1.11 -7.64 1.75
C SER A 104 -2.39 -8.47 1.66
N GLU A 105 -3.14 -8.34 0.57
CA GLU A 105 -4.37 -9.11 0.37
C GLU A 105 -4.09 -10.63 0.32
N ARG A 106 -2.97 -11.06 -0.26
CA ARG A 106 -2.56 -12.48 -0.24
C ARG A 106 -2.31 -12.99 1.18
N ARG A 107 -1.71 -12.17 2.06
CA ARG A 107 -1.54 -12.52 3.47
C ARG A 107 -2.88 -12.55 4.22
N THR A 108 -3.75 -11.58 3.96
CA THR A 108 -5.12 -11.56 4.50
C THR A 108 -5.88 -12.83 4.10
N TYR A 109 -5.83 -13.23 2.83
CA TYR A 109 -6.43 -14.49 2.35
C TYR A 109 -5.89 -15.72 3.11
N LEU A 110 -4.58 -15.80 3.33
CA LEU A 110 -3.98 -16.92 4.06
C LEU A 110 -4.39 -16.96 5.54
N LEU A 111 -4.54 -15.79 6.17
CA LEU A 111 -5.00 -15.71 7.57
C LEU A 111 -6.44 -16.23 7.74
N VAL A 112 -7.32 -15.96 6.76
CA VAL A 112 -8.73 -16.40 6.82
C VAL A 112 -8.97 -17.79 6.22
N GLY A 113 -7.96 -18.38 5.57
CA GLY A 113 -8.08 -19.62 4.82
C GLY A 113 -8.20 -20.90 5.64
N GLY A 114 -8.26 -20.83 6.97
CA GLY A 114 -8.36 -22.02 7.82
C GLY A 114 -7.13 -22.91 7.82
N GLN A 115 -5.95 -22.32 7.57
CA GLN A 115 -4.67 -23.02 7.48
C GLN A 115 -3.75 -22.69 8.66
N ARG A 116 -2.68 -23.46 8.80
CA ARG A 116 -1.60 -23.21 9.78
C ARG A 116 -2.10 -23.13 11.24
N GLY A 117 -3.15 -23.88 11.58
CA GLY A 117 -3.71 -23.93 12.92
C GLY A 117 -4.66 -22.78 13.25
N LEU A 118 -5.04 -21.97 12.27
CA LEU A 118 -6.09 -20.97 12.39
C LEU A 118 -7.43 -21.59 11.92
N PRO A 119 -8.58 -21.23 12.55
CA PRO A 119 -9.88 -21.65 12.06
C PRO A 119 -10.24 -20.89 10.76
N ALA A 120 -11.07 -21.51 9.92
CA ALA A 120 -11.57 -20.86 8.72
C ALA A 120 -12.28 -19.55 9.08
N TYR A 121 -11.97 -18.50 8.33
CA TYR A 121 -12.45 -17.11 8.53
C TYR A 121 -12.15 -16.51 9.92
N LEU A 122 -11.26 -17.11 10.69
CA LEU A 122 -11.01 -16.76 12.10
C LEU A 122 -12.30 -16.74 12.93
N ALA A 123 -13.25 -17.62 12.57
CA ALA A 123 -14.55 -17.74 13.19
C ALA A 123 -14.51 -18.75 14.33
N GLU A 124 -15.26 -18.51 15.42
CA GLU A 124 -15.39 -19.46 16.53
C GLU A 124 -16.15 -20.73 16.11
N LYS A 125 -17.16 -20.57 15.26
CA LYS A 125 -18.01 -21.66 14.74
C LYS A 125 -18.10 -21.56 13.21
N SER A 126 -17.08 -22.04 12.52
CA SER A 126 -17.10 -22.10 11.04
C SER A 126 -18.36 -22.81 10.54
N GLY A 127 -18.98 -22.26 9.49
CA GLY A 127 -20.21 -22.77 8.90
C GLY A 127 -21.47 -22.01 9.32
N THR A 128 -21.53 -21.52 10.57
CA THR A 128 -22.63 -20.66 11.05
C THR A 128 -22.18 -19.23 11.32
N ASP A 129 -20.87 -18.99 11.33
CA ASP A 129 -20.23 -17.69 11.52
C ASP A 129 -19.27 -17.44 10.35
N SER A 130 -19.46 -16.34 9.65
CA SER A 130 -18.61 -15.93 8.53
C SER A 130 -17.32 -15.22 8.94
N GLY A 131 -17.17 -14.87 10.22
CA GLY A 131 -15.95 -14.26 10.78
C GLY A 131 -15.43 -13.10 9.95
N MET A 132 -14.17 -13.20 9.54
CA MET A 132 -13.46 -12.17 8.76
C MET A 132 -13.62 -12.32 7.23
N MET A 133 -14.56 -13.15 6.74
CA MET A 133 -14.74 -13.39 5.30
C MET A 133 -14.99 -12.08 4.51
N ILE A 134 -15.84 -11.20 5.03
CA ILE A 134 -16.20 -9.93 4.35
C ILE A 134 -15.02 -8.95 4.35
N ALA A 135 -14.16 -8.96 5.37
CA ALA A 135 -12.94 -8.16 5.38
C ALA A 135 -12.01 -8.57 4.22
N GLN A 136 -11.85 -9.87 3.96
CA GLN A 136 -11.06 -10.35 2.83
C GLN A 136 -11.70 -9.96 1.48
N TYR A 137 -13.03 -10.04 1.33
CA TYR A 137 -13.72 -9.56 0.13
C TYR A 137 -13.46 -8.06 -0.11
N ALA A 138 -13.51 -7.24 0.94
CA ALA A 138 -13.22 -5.81 0.83
C ALA A 138 -11.78 -5.58 0.36
N ALA A 139 -10.78 -6.25 0.94
CA ALA A 139 -9.40 -6.15 0.50
C ALA A 139 -9.23 -6.58 -0.97
N ALA A 140 -9.85 -7.69 -1.37
CA ALA A 140 -9.80 -8.18 -2.75
C ALA A 140 -10.45 -7.19 -3.75
N ALA A 141 -11.54 -6.53 -3.37
CA ALA A 141 -12.21 -5.52 -4.19
C ALA A 141 -11.31 -4.28 -4.40
N LEU A 142 -10.64 -3.79 -3.33
CA LEU A 142 -9.70 -2.67 -3.38
C LEU A 142 -8.52 -2.98 -4.31
N VAL A 143 -7.94 -4.17 -4.17
CA VAL A 143 -6.84 -4.63 -5.04
C VAL A 143 -7.28 -4.79 -6.49
N SER A 144 -8.49 -5.30 -6.73
CA SER A 144 -9.06 -5.38 -8.08
C SER A 144 -9.24 -4.00 -8.71
N GLN A 145 -9.69 -3.01 -7.94
CA GLN A 145 -9.80 -1.62 -8.41
C GLN A 145 -8.43 -1.02 -8.72
N ASN A 146 -7.42 -1.27 -7.88
CA ASN A 146 -6.05 -0.80 -8.12
C ASN A 146 -5.49 -1.27 -9.46
N LYS A 147 -5.78 -2.50 -9.89
CA LYS A 147 -5.35 -3.00 -11.22
C LYS A 147 -5.85 -2.13 -12.36
N GLN A 148 -7.09 -1.64 -12.28
CA GLN A 148 -7.65 -0.74 -13.29
C GLN A 148 -7.03 0.66 -13.21
N LEU A 149 -6.85 1.17 -11.99
CA LEU A 149 -6.25 2.49 -11.74
C LEU A 149 -4.78 2.55 -12.14
N CYS A 150 -4.05 1.43 -12.16
CA CYS A 150 -2.67 1.35 -12.61
C CYS A 150 -2.50 1.32 -14.14
N THR A 151 -3.59 1.37 -14.93
CA THR A 151 -3.48 1.59 -16.37
C THR A 151 -2.87 2.97 -16.60
N PRO A 152 -1.73 3.12 -17.33
CA PRO A 152 -1.06 4.40 -17.43
C PRO A 152 -1.90 5.48 -18.11
N ALA A 153 -1.99 6.66 -17.49
CA ALA A 153 -2.57 7.85 -18.10
C ALA A 153 -1.51 8.63 -18.91
N SER A 154 -0.24 8.50 -18.53
CA SER A 154 0.89 9.20 -19.13
C SER A 154 1.18 8.81 -20.57
N VAL A 155 0.59 7.72 -21.07
CA VAL A 155 0.71 7.28 -22.48
C VAL A 155 -0.38 7.87 -23.37
N ASP A 156 -1.35 8.59 -22.80
CA ASP A 156 -2.41 9.28 -23.51
C ASP A 156 -2.05 10.74 -23.76
N SER A 157 -2.64 11.34 -24.75
CA SER A 157 -2.53 12.75 -25.08
C SER A 157 -3.77 13.22 -25.84
N ILE A 158 -4.02 14.53 -25.81
CA ILE A 158 -5.07 15.19 -26.58
C ILE A 158 -4.48 16.37 -27.37
N VAL A 159 -5.21 16.83 -28.37
CA VAL A 159 -4.90 18.09 -29.07
C VAL A 159 -5.80 19.19 -28.52
N SER A 160 -5.22 20.34 -28.18
CA SER A 160 -5.92 21.49 -27.62
C SER A 160 -5.41 22.81 -28.24
N SER A 161 -6.04 23.93 -27.87
CA SER A 161 -5.63 25.30 -28.27
C SER A 161 -5.42 25.44 -29.79
N ASN A 162 -6.36 24.93 -30.57
CA ASN A 162 -6.37 24.96 -32.05
C ASN A 162 -5.06 24.37 -32.65
N GLY A 163 -4.53 23.32 -32.04
CA GLY A 163 -3.33 22.60 -32.51
C GLY A 163 -2.00 23.12 -31.97
N GLN A 164 -2.00 24.18 -31.18
CA GLN A 164 -0.78 24.66 -30.51
C GLN A 164 -0.32 23.69 -29.43
N GLU A 165 -1.27 23.08 -28.73
CA GLU A 165 -1.05 22.07 -27.73
C GLU A 165 -1.36 20.69 -28.35
N ASP A 166 -0.56 20.26 -29.29
CA ASP A 166 -0.75 19.03 -30.06
C ASP A 166 -0.27 17.78 -29.33
N HIS A 167 0.45 17.96 -28.22
CA HIS A 167 0.86 16.94 -27.28
C HIS A 167 0.84 17.50 -25.85
N VAL A 168 -0.03 16.97 -24.99
CA VAL A 168 -0.14 17.37 -23.59
C VAL A 168 0.14 16.17 -22.67
N SER A 169 0.65 16.44 -21.46
CA SER A 169 0.72 15.42 -20.43
C SER A 169 -0.68 15.17 -19.85
N MET A 170 -0.97 13.94 -19.48
CA MET A 170 -2.17 13.58 -18.72
C MET A 170 -1.87 13.43 -17.23
N GLY A 171 -0.99 14.28 -16.69
CA GLY A 171 -0.51 14.25 -15.32
C GLY A 171 -1.60 14.40 -14.28
N ALA A 172 -2.62 15.23 -14.53
CA ALA A 172 -3.77 15.37 -13.63
C ALA A 172 -4.55 14.04 -13.47
N ASN A 173 -4.71 13.29 -14.55
CA ASN A 173 -5.34 11.96 -14.52
C ASN A 173 -4.45 10.95 -13.80
N ALA A 174 -3.14 10.97 -14.02
CA ALA A 174 -2.18 10.13 -13.29
C ALA A 174 -2.23 10.43 -11.77
N ALA A 175 -2.26 11.71 -11.38
CA ALA A 175 -2.30 12.14 -9.98
C ALA A 175 -3.58 11.70 -9.26
N THR A 176 -4.74 11.90 -9.87
CA THR A 176 -6.03 11.50 -9.28
C THR A 176 -6.16 9.98 -9.15
N LYS A 177 -5.61 9.22 -10.09
CA LYS A 177 -5.54 7.76 -10.01
C LYS A 177 -4.59 7.30 -8.90
N LEU A 178 -3.39 7.89 -8.80
CA LEU A 178 -2.45 7.59 -7.73
C LEU A 178 -3.07 7.84 -6.35
N LEU A 179 -3.76 8.96 -6.15
CA LEU A 179 -4.46 9.25 -4.90
C LEU A 179 -5.42 8.12 -4.51
N ARG A 180 -6.23 7.64 -5.47
CA ARG A 180 -7.14 6.52 -5.25
C ARG A 180 -6.41 5.21 -4.94
N VAL A 181 -5.30 4.94 -5.61
CA VAL A 181 -4.46 3.75 -5.34
C VAL A 181 -3.88 3.81 -3.93
N ILE A 182 -3.44 4.99 -3.48
CA ILE A 182 -2.94 5.19 -2.10
C ILE A 182 -4.07 4.90 -1.09
N GLU A 183 -5.25 5.51 -1.25
CA GLU A 183 -6.41 5.28 -0.36
C GLU A 183 -6.78 3.80 -0.28
N ASN A 184 -6.88 3.14 -1.42
CA ASN A 184 -7.20 1.71 -1.48
C ASN A 184 -6.13 0.85 -0.80
N THR A 185 -4.86 1.20 -1.00
CA THR A 185 -3.73 0.48 -0.41
C THR A 185 -3.70 0.64 1.11
N LEU A 186 -3.91 1.84 1.63
CA LEU A 186 -3.99 2.09 3.06
C LEU A 186 -5.13 1.30 3.71
N ASN A 187 -6.29 1.23 3.06
CA ASN A 187 -7.41 0.42 3.52
C ASN A 187 -7.11 -1.09 3.47
N ALA A 188 -6.46 -1.59 2.41
CA ALA A 188 -6.07 -3.00 2.32
C ALA A 188 -5.08 -3.39 3.44
N LEU A 189 -4.11 -2.53 3.75
CA LEU A 189 -3.16 -2.73 4.85
C LEU A 189 -3.85 -2.66 6.22
N ALA A 190 -4.83 -1.78 6.40
CA ALA A 190 -5.64 -1.71 7.63
C ALA A 190 -6.47 -3.00 7.84
N ILE A 191 -7.01 -3.56 6.75
CA ILE A 191 -7.71 -4.86 6.80
C ILE A 191 -6.74 -5.99 7.16
N GLU A 192 -5.53 -5.99 6.63
CA GLU A 192 -4.50 -6.96 7.03
C GLU A 192 -4.19 -6.84 8.52
N TRP A 193 -3.98 -5.62 9.04
CA TRP A 193 -3.74 -5.39 10.45
C TRP A 193 -4.87 -5.92 11.34
N LEU A 194 -6.12 -5.58 11.02
CA LEU A 194 -7.31 -6.09 11.72
C LEU A 194 -7.36 -7.61 11.74
N THR A 195 -7.15 -8.22 10.58
CA THR A 195 -7.18 -9.67 10.39
C THR A 195 -6.05 -10.37 11.16
N ALA A 196 -4.85 -9.77 11.15
CA ALA A 196 -3.70 -10.26 11.91
C ALA A 196 -3.94 -10.16 13.42
N CYS A 197 -4.51 -9.06 13.92
CA CYS A 197 -4.89 -8.93 15.32
C CYS A 197 -5.92 -9.98 15.73
N LYS A 198 -6.90 -10.26 14.89
CA LYS A 198 -7.88 -11.33 15.13
C LYS A 198 -7.21 -12.72 15.17
N ALA A 199 -6.28 -12.99 14.27
CA ALA A 199 -5.52 -14.23 14.25
C ALA A 199 -4.64 -14.39 15.50
N MET A 200 -4.05 -13.31 15.99
CA MET A 200 -3.26 -13.30 17.22
C MET A 200 -4.11 -13.60 18.47
N GLN A 201 -5.34 -13.06 18.55
CA GLN A 201 -6.28 -13.41 19.62
C GLN A 201 -6.56 -14.91 19.66
N VAL A 202 -6.75 -15.54 18.49
CA VAL A 202 -7.01 -16.98 18.38
C VAL A 202 -5.79 -17.81 18.81
N ARG A 203 -4.58 -17.37 18.42
CA ARG A 203 -3.34 -18.13 18.68
C ARG A 203 -2.83 -18.02 20.12
N SER A 204 -3.13 -16.94 20.80
CA SER A 204 -2.59 -16.62 22.14
C SER A 204 -1.04 -16.70 22.23
N SER A 205 -0.35 -16.48 21.12
CA SER A 205 1.12 -16.51 21.03
C SER A 205 1.69 -15.10 21.08
N LYS A 206 2.93 -14.96 21.56
CA LYS A 206 3.62 -13.68 21.63
C LYS A 206 4.47 -13.44 20.38
N THR A 207 4.36 -12.25 19.83
CA THR A 207 5.25 -11.74 18.77
C THR A 207 6.45 -10.98 19.36
N GLY A 208 7.22 -10.27 18.53
CA GLY A 208 8.24 -9.34 19.02
C GLY A 208 7.64 -8.22 19.88
N THR A 209 8.42 -7.71 20.82
CA THR A 209 7.98 -6.79 21.89
C THR A 209 7.23 -5.57 21.35
N GLU A 210 7.77 -4.91 20.33
CA GLU A 210 7.13 -3.71 19.75
C GLU A 210 5.79 -4.05 19.08
N LEU A 211 5.75 -5.13 18.30
CA LEU A 211 4.53 -5.56 17.65
C LEU A 211 3.50 -6.06 18.64
N GLN A 212 3.94 -6.72 19.71
CA GLN A 212 3.07 -7.16 20.81
C GLN A 212 2.43 -5.96 21.54
N LYS A 213 3.19 -4.89 21.77
CA LYS A 213 2.69 -3.65 22.36
C LYS A 213 1.62 -3.02 21.48
N ARG A 214 1.90 -2.84 20.18
CA ARG A 214 0.93 -2.29 19.24
C ARG A 214 -0.33 -3.13 19.15
N PHE A 215 -0.21 -4.44 19.14
CA PHE A 215 -1.34 -5.37 19.18
C PHE A 215 -2.17 -5.19 20.46
N ALA A 216 -1.53 -5.15 21.62
CA ALA A 216 -2.21 -4.97 22.90
C ALA A 216 -2.95 -3.63 22.98
N ASP A 217 -2.30 -2.53 22.56
CA ASP A 217 -2.91 -1.19 22.52
C ASP A 217 -4.16 -1.18 21.63
N PHE A 218 -4.09 -1.79 20.45
CA PHE A 218 -5.21 -1.84 19.51
C PHE A 218 -6.38 -2.65 20.07
N VAL A 219 -6.11 -3.84 20.61
CA VAL A 219 -7.15 -4.73 21.15
C VAL A 219 -7.78 -4.19 22.43
N GLN A 220 -7.02 -3.44 23.27
CA GLN A 220 -7.56 -2.78 24.46
C GLN A 220 -8.46 -1.60 24.12
N SER A 221 -8.13 -0.89 23.04
CA SER A 221 -8.86 0.32 22.63
C SER A 221 -10.09 0.02 21.78
N HIS A 222 -10.16 -1.18 21.15
CA HIS A 222 -11.20 -1.50 20.18
C HIS A 222 -11.76 -2.91 20.41
N ASP A 223 -13.09 -3.01 20.50
CA ASP A 223 -13.77 -4.31 20.47
C ASP A 223 -13.75 -4.87 19.04
N LEU A 224 -13.01 -5.95 18.84
CA LEU A 224 -12.88 -6.63 17.54
C LEU A 224 -13.99 -7.68 17.30
N ASN A 225 -15.09 -7.62 18.03
CA ASN A 225 -16.16 -8.59 17.89
C ASN A 225 -17.07 -8.25 16.69
N HIS A 226 -16.87 -8.92 15.57
CA HIS A 226 -17.66 -8.76 14.34
C HIS A 226 -19.15 -9.14 14.48
N ARG A 227 -19.56 -9.77 15.58
CA ARG A 227 -20.97 -10.09 15.85
C ARG A 227 -21.72 -8.94 16.50
N THR A 228 -21.02 -8.07 17.18
CA THR A 228 -21.60 -6.91 17.88
C THR A 228 -21.35 -5.60 17.16
N ARG A 229 -20.40 -5.59 16.20
CA ARG A 229 -19.99 -4.40 15.47
C ARG A 229 -19.98 -4.65 13.95
N PRO A 230 -20.45 -3.71 13.12
CA PRO A 230 -20.34 -3.78 11.67
C PRO A 230 -18.86 -3.90 11.23
N MET A 231 -18.58 -4.73 10.23
CA MET A 231 -17.23 -4.90 9.68
C MET A 231 -16.63 -3.58 9.19
N GLN A 232 -17.46 -2.69 8.63
CA GLN A 232 -17.03 -1.36 8.19
C GLN A 232 -16.42 -0.54 9.33
N ASP A 233 -17.02 -0.58 10.53
CA ASP A 233 -16.52 0.17 11.69
C ASP A 233 -15.19 -0.41 12.19
N LEU A 234 -15.05 -1.74 12.18
CA LEU A 234 -13.80 -2.40 12.54
C LEU A 234 -12.67 -2.05 11.58
N ILE A 235 -12.95 -1.98 10.27
CA ILE A 235 -11.97 -1.56 9.27
C ILE A 235 -11.59 -0.09 9.46
N LYS A 236 -12.57 0.78 9.73
CA LYS A 236 -12.32 2.20 9.99
C LYS A 236 -11.46 2.41 11.23
N ASP A 237 -11.76 1.73 12.34
CA ASP A 237 -10.94 1.79 13.56
C ASP A 237 -9.49 1.35 13.27
N SER A 238 -9.33 0.29 12.48
CA SER A 238 -8.02 -0.21 12.10
C SER A 238 -7.26 0.80 11.21
N TYR A 239 -7.97 1.45 10.28
CA TYR A 239 -7.40 2.49 9.44
C TYR A 239 -6.91 3.67 10.29
N ASN A 240 -7.77 4.21 11.15
CA ASN A 240 -7.42 5.33 12.03
C ASN A 240 -6.25 4.98 12.95
N TYR A 241 -6.24 3.78 13.52
CA TYR A 241 -5.14 3.30 14.34
C TYR A 241 -3.79 3.24 13.60
N CYS A 242 -3.81 2.84 12.34
CA CYS A 242 -2.60 2.72 11.53
C CYS A 242 -2.07 4.07 11.02
N TRP A 243 -2.96 5.03 10.69
CA TRP A 243 -2.59 6.19 9.87
C TRP A 243 -2.90 7.56 10.49
N GLU A 244 -3.74 7.65 11.51
CA GLU A 244 -4.15 8.94 12.13
C GLU A 244 -3.51 9.19 13.51
N ARG A 245 -2.28 8.69 13.72
CA ARG A 245 -1.53 8.90 14.97
C ARG A 245 -0.63 10.13 14.92
#